data_becc3173f473c12f7bb2d2c5ba80cabb
#
_entry.id   becc3173f473c12f7bb2d2c5ba80cabb
#
_cell.length_a   1.000
_cell.length_b   1.000
_cell.length_c   1.000
_cell.angle_alpha   90.00
_cell.angle_beta   90.00
_cell.angle_gamma   90.00
#
_symmetry.space_group_name_H-M   'P 1'
#
loop_
_entity.id
_entity.type
_entity.pdbx_description
1 polymer ?
#
loop_
_entity_poly.entity_id
_entity_poly.type
_entity_poly.pdbx_seq_one_letter_code
_entity_poly.pdbx_strand_id
1 'polypeptide(L)'
;MMNTPTSKSLFKNGISLYIHIPFCQTKCTYCDFNTYQGLEHLISPFLDALVTELHLWGHSLNHPTINTIFFGGGTPTYLPQGALERILKEISQVFEIKDEAEITAEANPDDLDEQKCASMLAQGINRLSIGVQSLNNAALQLLGRRHNSEKAIQAYLTAQKSGVNNINLDLMYGLPNQSISHWHDTTQVISQLQPSHISMYCLTLEQGTPLFTWVEPNKLSPPDSDLAADMYHYAAELLEEPGSVHYELCNWSYPG
;
A
#
# COMPACT_ATOMS: atom_id res chain seq x y z
N MET A 1 7.02 -24.60 39.35
CA MET A 1 6.70 -24.95 37.95
C MET A 1 6.09 -23.72 37.30
N MET A 2 6.82 -23.06 36.45
CA MET A 2 6.25 -21.94 35.68
C MET A 2 5.30 -22.56 34.64
N ASN A 3 4.01 -22.23 34.72
CA ASN A 3 3.05 -22.58 33.68
C ASN A 3 3.46 -21.87 32.40
N THR A 4 4.07 -22.55 31.46
CA THR A 4 4.20 -22.07 30.08
C THR A 4 2.79 -21.83 29.54
N PRO A 5 2.43 -20.61 29.11
CA PRO A 5 1.11 -20.38 28.58
C PRO A 5 0.91 -21.28 27.36
N THR A 6 -0.20 -22.00 27.34
CA THR A 6 -0.58 -22.80 26.17
C THR A 6 -0.81 -21.86 25.01
N SER A 7 -0.47 -22.23 23.77
CA SER A 7 -0.61 -21.38 22.57
C SER A 7 -2.00 -20.75 22.43
N LYS A 8 -3.06 -21.40 22.89
CA LYS A 8 -4.43 -20.84 22.99
C LYS A 8 -4.55 -19.59 23.88
N SER A 9 -3.63 -19.38 24.85
CA SER A 9 -3.68 -18.20 25.72
C SER A 9 -3.00 -16.96 25.11
N LEU A 10 -2.08 -17.15 24.14
CA LEU A 10 -1.32 -16.08 23.51
C LEU A 10 -2.12 -15.34 22.43
N PHE A 11 -3.06 -16.00 21.76
CA PHE A 11 -3.80 -15.47 20.61
C PHE A 11 -5.31 -15.39 20.85
N LYS A 12 -5.74 -15.19 22.10
CA LYS A 12 -7.17 -15.08 22.47
C LYS A 12 -7.95 -14.03 21.67
N ASN A 13 -7.27 -12.96 21.26
CA ASN A 13 -7.87 -11.87 20.52
C ASN A 13 -7.68 -12.00 18.99
N GLY A 14 -7.17 -13.13 18.53
CA GLY A 14 -6.81 -13.34 17.12
C GLY A 14 -5.45 -12.72 16.76
N ILE A 15 -5.08 -12.85 15.49
CA ILE A 15 -3.84 -12.32 14.91
C ILE A 15 -4.14 -11.52 13.64
N SER A 16 -3.15 -10.77 13.17
CA SER A 16 -3.13 -10.13 11.85
C SER A 16 -2.10 -10.83 10.97
N LEU A 17 -2.41 -11.03 9.68
CA LEU A 17 -1.49 -11.57 8.70
C LEU A 17 -0.96 -10.47 7.79
N TYR A 18 0.35 -10.39 7.64
CA TYR A 18 1.01 -9.66 6.57
C TYR A 18 1.56 -10.66 5.56
N ILE A 19 1.13 -10.54 4.31
CA ILE A 19 1.58 -11.38 3.20
C ILE A 19 2.46 -10.53 2.29
N HIS A 20 3.75 -10.83 2.29
CA HIS A 20 4.70 -10.10 1.46
C HIS A 20 4.72 -10.65 0.03
N ILE A 21 4.41 -9.79 -0.94
CA ILE A 21 4.44 -10.10 -2.37
C ILE A 21 5.62 -9.32 -3.00
N PRO A 22 6.76 -9.97 -3.28
CA PRO A 22 7.98 -9.25 -3.65
C PRO A 22 8.05 -8.83 -5.13
N PHE A 23 6.98 -8.99 -5.90
CA PHE A 23 7.00 -8.74 -7.34
C PHE A 23 6.47 -7.37 -7.71
N CYS A 24 7.22 -6.68 -8.59
CA CYS A 24 6.82 -5.43 -9.23
C CYS A 24 7.04 -5.53 -10.74
N GLN A 25 6.16 -4.94 -11.52
CA GLN A 25 6.40 -4.78 -12.97
C GLN A 25 7.58 -3.85 -13.23
N THR A 26 7.71 -2.79 -12.41
CA THR A 26 8.80 -1.82 -12.46
C THR A 26 9.20 -1.47 -11.03
N LYS A 27 10.50 -1.49 -10.73
CA LYS A 27 10.99 -1.01 -9.45
C LYS A 27 11.17 0.51 -9.50
N CYS A 28 10.49 1.22 -8.59
CA CYS A 28 10.54 2.68 -8.50
C CYS A 28 11.95 3.15 -8.14
N THR A 29 12.31 4.37 -8.58
CA THR A 29 13.68 4.90 -8.43
C THR A 29 14.09 5.18 -6.98
N TYR A 30 13.12 5.32 -6.08
CA TYR A 30 13.32 5.60 -4.65
C TYR A 30 13.18 4.36 -3.76
N CYS A 31 12.70 3.23 -4.31
CA CYS A 31 12.25 2.10 -3.51
C CYS A 31 13.40 1.21 -3.06
N ASP A 32 13.58 1.09 -1.74
CA ASP A 32 14.53 0.19 -1.08
C ASP A 32 13.87 -1.10 -0.53
N PHE A 33 12.56 -1.24 -0.70
CA PHE A 33 11.82 -2.41 -0.22
C PHE A 33 12.36 -3.70 -0.85
N ASN A 34 12.13 -4.80 -0.15
CA ASN A 34 12.48 -6.15 -0.62
C ASN A 34 11.58 -6.56 -1.80
N THR A 35 11.76 -5.88 -2.95
CA THR A 35 10.95 -6.03 -4.14
C THR A 35 11.80 -6.18 -5.39
N TYR A 36 11.29 -6.93 -6.37
CA TYR A 36 12.02 -7.32 -7.55
C TYR A 36 11.18 -7.16 -8.81
N GLN A 37 11.82 -6.73 -9.90
CA GLN A 37 11.27 -6.73 -11.25
C GLN A 37 11.94 -7.81 -12.10
N GLY A 38 11.25 -8.31 -13.15
CA GLY A 38 11.82 -9.29 -14.10
C GLY A 38 11.93 -10.71 -13.54
N LEU A 39 11.22 -11.00 -12.43
CA LEU A 39 11.19 -12.33 -11.81
C LEU A 39 9.84 -13.04 -11.95
N GLU A 40 9.07 -12.75 -13.01
CA GLU A 40 7.73 -13.30 -13.23
C GLU A 40 7.72 -14.83 -13.27
N HIS A 41 8.81 -15.43 -13.77
CA HIS A 41 8.99 -16.89 -13.80
C HIS A 41 9.04 -17.53 -12.40
N LEU A 42 9.29 -16.75 -11.35
CA LEU A 42 9.30 -17.20 -9.95
C LEU A 42 7.95 -17.02 -9.24
N ILE A 43 6.95 -16.39 -9.87
CA ILE A 43 5.64 -16.16 -9.21
C ILE A 43 5.00 -17.49 -8.82
N SER A 44 4.90 -18.46 -9.73
CA SER A 44 4.27 -19.75 -9.42
C SER A 44 4.99 -20.53 -8.30
N PRO A 45 6.31 -20.76 -8.35
CA PRO A 45 7.01 -21.44 -7.27
C PRO A 45 6.98 -20.65 -5.95
N PHE A 46 6.96 -19.32 -5.99
CA PHE A 46 6.77 -18.47 -4.80
C PHE A 46 5.39 -18.71 -4.16
N LEU A 47 4.32 -18.74 -4.95
CA LEU A 47 2.97 -19.02 -4.44
C LEU A 47 2.88 -20.42 -3.81
N ASP A 48 3.55 -21.43 -4.38
CA ASP A 48 3.59 -22.77 -3.81
C ASP A 48 4.34 -22.81 -2.47
N ALA A 49 5.45 -22.08 -2.37
CA ALA A 49 6.20 -21.92 -1.13
C ALA A 49 5.41 -21.16 -0.06
N LEU A 50 4.72 -20.07 -0.45
CA LEU A 50 3.88 -19.27 0.45
C LEU A 50 2.71 -20.12 1.02
N VAL A 51 2.06 -20.94 0.20
CA VAL A 51 1.02 -21.86 0.65
C VAL A 51 1.59 -22.84 1.68
N THR A 52 2.77 -23.38 1.42
CA THR A 52 3.45 -24.27 2.38
C THR A 52 3.73 -23.56 3.70
N GLU A 53 4.23 -22.34 3.64
CA GLU A 53 4.51 -21.50 4.82
C GLU A 53 3.23 -21.22 5.63
N LEU A 54 2.12 -20.88 4.97
CA LEU A 54 0.81 -20.67 5.63
C LEU A 54 0.38 -21.91 6.42
N HIS A 55 0.50 -23.11 5.84
CA HIS A 55 0.16 -24.35 6.53
C HIS A 55 1.09 -24.61 7.74
N LEU A 56 2.39 -24.36 7.61
CA LEU A 56 3.35 -24.52 8.72
C LEU A 56 3.02 -23.56 9.86
N TRP A 57 2.74 -22.29 9.57
CA TRP A 57 2.34 -21.32 10.60
C TRP A 57 1.00 -21.65 11.23
N GLY A 58 -0.01 -22.05 10.45
CA GLY A 58 -1.30 -22.45 10.98
C GLY A 58 -1.19 -23.58 11.99
N HIS A 59 -0.44 -24.62 11.67
CA HIS A 59 -0.17 -25.72 12.61
C HIS A 59 0.62 -25.28 13.84
N SER A 60 1.69 -24.49 13.63
CA SER A 60 2.55 -24.02 14.72
C SER A 60 1.81 -23.12 15.70
N LEU A 61 0.91 -22.27 15.22
CA LEU A 61 0.11 -21.34 16.02
C LEU A 61 -1.19 -21.93 16.54
N ASN A 62 -1.50 -23.19 16.17
CA ASN A 62 -2.75 -23.88 16.52
C ASN A 62 -4.01 -23.18 15.99
N HIS A 63 -3.96 -22.76 14.71
CA HIS A 63 -5.08 -22.23 13.92
C HIS A 63 -5.81 -21.05 14.61
N PRO A 64 -5.11 -19.93 14.91
CA PRO A 64 -5.76 -18.78 15.53
C PRO A 64 -6.72 -18.10 14.57
N THR A 65 -7.65 -17.34 15.11
CA THR A 65 -8.55 -16.48 14.34
C THR A 65 -7.80 -15.31 13.72
N ILE A 66 -8.11 -14.95 12.48
CA ILE A 66 -7.53 -13.83 11.76
C ILE A 66 -8.45 -12.60 11.88
N ASN A 67 -7.89 -11.49 12.36
CA ASN A 67 -8.60 -10.21 12.45
C ASN A 67 -8.42 -9.36 11.18
N THR A 68 -7.20 -9.36 10.59
CA THR A 68 -6.88 -8.59 9.38
C THR A 68 -5.90 -9.35 8.51
N ILE A 69 -5.97 -9.12 7.19
CA ILE A 69 -5.01 -9.62 6.21
C ILE A 69 -4.51 -8.42 5.40
N PHE A 70 -3.20 -8.28 5.26
CA PHE A 70 -2.58 -7.24 4.45
C PHE A 70 -1.64 -7.84 3.42
N PHE A 71 -1.97 -7.68 2.15
CA PHE A 71 -1.10 -7.99 1.01
C PHE A 71 -0.29 -6.76 0.65
N GLY A 72 1.02 -6.80 0.84
CA GLY A 72 1.90 -5.67 0.58
C GLY A 72 3.28 -6.07 0.11
N GLY A 73 4.18 -5.10 0.04
CA GLY A 73 5.60 -5.27 -0.26
C GLY A 73 6.02 -4.72 -1.62
N GLY A 74 5.80 -5.47 -2.70
CA GLY A 74 5.96 -5.00 -4.07
C GLY A 74 4.66 -4.42 -4.62
N THR A 75 4.00 -5.19 -5.47
CA THR A 75 2.70 -4.81 -6.04
C THR A 75 1.79 -6.03 -6.09
N PRO A 76 0.99 -6.29 -5.04
CA PRO A 76 0.09 -7.45 -5.01
C PRO A 76 -0.86 -7.50 -6.21
N THR A 77 -1.32 -6.36 -6.71
CA THR A 77 -2.19 -6.27 -7.89
C THR A 77 -1.49 -6.62 -9.21
N TYR A 78 -0.17 -6.68 -9.22
CA TYR A 78 0.61 -7.16 -10.38
C TYR A 78 0.54 -8.67 -10.56
N LEU A 79 0.22 -9.43 -9.51
CA LEU A 79 0.08 -10.87 -9.62
C LEU A 79 -0.96 -11.27 -10.69
N PRO A 80 -0.77 -12.44 -11.36
CA PRO A 80 -1.74 -12.98 -12.30
C PRO A 80 -3.13 -13.12 -11.67
N GLN A 81 -4.15 -13.05 -12.52
CA GLN A 81 -5.53 -13.27 -12.09
C GLN A 81 -5.67 -14.60 -11.34
N GLY A 82 -6.40 -14.59 -10.23
CA GLY A 82 -6.62 -15.76 -9.38
C GLY A 82 -5.51 -16.05 -8.36
N ALA A 83 -4.36 -15.35 -8.41
CA ALA A 83 -3.28 -15.60 -7.46
C ALA A 83 -3.65 -15.19 -6.03
N LEU A 84 -4.23 -13.99 -5.83
CA LEU A 84 -4.70 -13.53 -4.52
C LEU A 84 -5.85 -14.41 -4.01
N GLU A 85 -6.77 -14.81 -4.91
CA GLU A 85 -7.85 -15.76 -4.59
C GLU A 85 -7.29 -17.09 -4.06
N ARG A 86 -6.29 -17.65 -4.74
CA ARG A 86 -5.62 -18.87 -4.30
C ARG A 86 -5.07 -18.72 -2.88
N ILE A 87 -4.38 -17.62 -2.59
CA ILE A 87 -3.79 -17.37 -1.25
C ILE A 87 -4.91 -17.25 -0.22
N LEU A 88 -5.95 -16.47 -0.47
CA LEU A 88 -7.09 -16.29 0.46
C LEU A 88 -7.81 -17.61 0.73
N LYS A 89 -8.01 -18.43 -0.30
CA LYS A 89 -8.59 -19.77 -0.16
C LYS A 89 -7.74 -20.66 0.77
N GLU A 90 -6.42 -20.66 0.61
CA GLU A 90 -5.52 -21.42 1.47
C GLU A 90 -5.51 -20.89 2.91
N ILE A 91 -5.55 -19.56 3.09
CA ILE A 91 -5.68 -18.96 4.43
C ILE A 91 -6.96 -19.44 5.10
N SER A 92 -8.11 -19.45 4.39
CA SER A 92 -9.39 -19.90 4.96
C SER A 92 -9.45 -21.39 5.28
N GLN A 93 -8.60 -22.22 4.68
CA GLN A 93 -8.48 -23.64 5.05
C GLN A 93 -7.66 -23.87 6.32
N VAL A 94 -6.77 -22.94 6.62
CA VAL A 94 -5.78 -23.06 7.70
C VAL A 94 -6.18 -22.24 8.92
N PHE A 95 -6.85 -21.12 8.72
CA PHE A 95 -7.25 -20.18 9.77
C PHE A 95 -8.74 -19.87 9.71
N GLU A 96 -9.31 -19.46 10.81
CA GLU A 96 -10.65 -18.88 10.87
C GLU A 96 -10.55 -17.38 10.61
N ILE A 97 -11.03 -16.92 9.46
CA ILE A 97 -11.08 -15.49 9.15
C ILE A 97 -12.37 -14.93 9.72
N LYS A 98 -12.31 -13.85 10.51
CA LYS A 98 -13.51 -13.17 11.02
C LYS A 98 -14.36 -12.61 9.87
N ASP A 99 -15.67 -12.61 10.02
CA ASP A 99 -16.60 -12.06 9.03
C ASP A 99 -16.35 -10.57 8.75
N GLU A 100 -15.96 -9.82 9.80
CA GLU A 100 -15.61 -8.38 9.72
C GLU A 100 -14.13 -8.11 9.44
N ALA A 101 -13.33 -9.11 9.09
CA ALA A 101 -11.90 -8.94 8.86
C ALA A 101 -11.63 -7.91 7.75
N GLU A 102 -10.73 -6.97 8.02
CA GLU A 102 -10.18 -6.12 6.98
C GLU A 102 -9.17 -6.92 6.14
N ILE A 103 -9.41 -6.99 4.84
CA ILE A 103 -8.51 -7.62 3.87
C ILE A 103 -8.02 -6.57 2.90
N THR A 104 -6.79 -6.11 3.09
CA THR A 104 -6.18 -5.03 2.30
C THR A 104 -5.25 -5.60 1.23
N ALA A 105 -5.26 -4.97 0.05
CA ALA A 105 -4.23 -5.16 -0.97
C ALA A 105 -3.64 -3.81 -1.41
N GLU A 106 -2.30 -3.73 -1.47
CA GLU A 106 -1.60 -2.63 -2.13
C GLU A 106 -1.78 -2.73 -3.64
N ALA A 107 -2.01 -1.57 -4.27
CA ALA A 107 -2.32 -1.46 -5.68
C ALA A 107 -1.51 -0.35 -6.36
N ASN A 108 -1.07 -0.63 -7.59
CA ASN A 108 -0.60 0.42 -8.48
C ASN A 108 -1.78 0.92 -9.34
N PRO A 109 -1.94 2.24 -9.56
CA PRO A 109 -3.01 2.78 -10.40
C PRO A 109 -3.14 2.13 -11.78
N ASP A 110 -2.01 1.73 -12.41
CA ASP A 110 -2.04 1.07 -13.73
C ASP A 110 -2.67 -0.32 -13.72
N ASP A 111 -2.67 -0.99 -12.57
CA ASP A 111 -3.15 -2.36 -12.46
C ASP A 111 -4.66 -2.43 -12.16
N LEU A 112 -5.30 -1.26 -11.94
CA LEU A 112 -6.71 -1.17 -11.57
C LEU A 112 -7.60 -0.85 -12.78
N ASP A 113 -8.54 -1.74 -13.02
CA ASP A 113 -9.71 -1.58 -13.90
C ASP A 113 -10.97 -2.12 -13.20
N GLU A 114 -12.14 -1.94 -13.82
CA GLU A 114 -13.43 -2.37 -13.23
C GLU A 114 -13.46 -3.89 -12.99
N GLN A 115 -12.90 -4.68 -13.91
CA GLN A 115 -12.88 -6.14 -13.79
C GLN A 115 -11.98 -6.60 -12.63
N LYS A 116 -10.78 -6.02 -12.50
CA LYS A 116 -9.84 -6.33 -11.42
C LYS A 116 -10.42 -5.95 -10.06
N CYS A 117 -11.00 -4.75 -9.93
CA CYS A 117 -11.64 -4.30 -8.69
C CYS A 117 -12.81 -5.20 -8.29
N ALA A 118 -13.71 -5.51 -9.22
CA ALA A 118 -14.83 -6.41 -8.97
C ALA A 118 -14.37 -7.82 -8.58
N SER A 119 -13.34 -8.34 -9.24
CA SER A 119 -12.75 -9.65 -8.92
C SER A 119 -12.15 -9.66 -7.50
N MET A 120 -11.41 -8.61 -7.11
CA MET A 120 -10.83 -8.52 -5.76
C MET A 120 -11.91 -8.46 -4.69
N LEU A 121 -12.96 -7.66 -4.89
CA LEU A 121 -14.11 -7.62 -3.98
C LEU A 121 -14.79 -8.98 -3.83
N ALA A 122 -15.04 -9.68 -4.94
CA ALA A 122 -15.65 -11.01 -4.93
C ALA A 122 -14.81 -12.05 -4.18
N GLN A 123 -13.50 -11.83 -4.08
CA GLN A 123 -12.54 -12.65 -3.32
C GLN A 123 -12.47 -12.28 -1.84
N GLY A 124 -13.15 -11.22 -1.41
CA GLY A 124 -13.16 -10.73 -0.03
C GLY A 124 -12.16 -9.62 0.28
N ILE A 125 -11.37 -9.13 -0.71
CA ILE A 125 -10.51 -7.95 -0.52
C ILE A 125 -11.44 -6.72 -0.42
N ASN A 126 -11.54 -6.14 0.77
CA ASN A 126 -12.49 -5.07 1.08
C ASN A 126 -11.82 -3.69 1.29
N ARG A 127 -10.48 -3.63 1.24
CA ARG A 127 -9.70 -2.39 1.30
C ARG A 127 -8.60 -2.37 0.25
N LEU A 128 -8.38 -1.21 -0.39
CA LEU A 128 -7.24 -0.97 -1.30
C LEU A 128 -6.36 0.15 -0.77
N SER A 129 -5.03 -0.02 -0.86
CA SER A 129 -4.04 1.04 -0.69
C SER A 129 -3.45 1.38 -2.06
N ILE A 130 -3.81 2.53 -2.62
CA ILE A 130 -3.43 2.91 -3.98
C ILE A 130 -2.23 3.85 -3.93
N GLY A 131 -1.11 3.40 -4.47
CA GLY A 131 0.14 4.17 -4.54
C GLY A 131 0.08 5.28 -5.59
N VAL A 132 -0.58 6.39 -5.30
CA VAL A 132 -0.68 7.58 -6.16
C VAL A 132 0.64 8.33 -6.21
N GLN A 133 1.25 8.56 -5.07
CA GLN A 133 2.51 9.26 -4.79
C GLN A 133 2.47 10.76 -5.10
N SER A 134 2.02 11.18 -6.28
CA SER A 134 1.92 12.58 -6.71
C SER A 134 0.88 12.74 -7.81
N LEU A 135 0.35 13.94 -7.99
CA LEU A 135 -0.42 14.33 -9.17
C LEU A 135 0.39 15.26 -10.10
N ASN A 136 1.68 15.44 -9.86
CA ASN A 136 2.60 16.10 -10.78
C ASN A 136 3.30 15.07 -11.68
N ASN A 137 3.07 15.11 -12.98
CA ASN A 137 3.61 14.14 -13.93
C ASN A 137 5.13 14.11 -14.00
N ALA A 138 5.81 15.27 -13.82
CA ALA A 138 7.28 15.29 -13.76
C ALA A 138 7.81 14.60 -12.51
N ALA A 139 7.15 14.76 -11.36
CA ALA A 139 7.47 14.05 -10.13
C ALA A 139 7.24 12.55 -10.29
N LEU A 140 6.12 12.13 -10.88
CA LEU A 140 5.83 10.70 -11.15
C LEU A 140 6.89 10.07 -12.05
N GLN A 141 7.32 10.79 -13.09
CA GLN A 141 8.39 10.33 -13.97
C GLN A 141 9.74 10.21 -13.22
N LEU A 142 10.08 11.17 -12.36
CA LEU A 142 11.27 11.13 -11.51
C LEU A 142 11.24 9.92 -10.58
N LEU A 143 10.10 9.63 -9.99
CA LEU A 143 9.88 8.48 -9.10
C LEU A 143 9.87 7.13 -9.84
N GLY A 144 9.90 7.13 -11.19
CA GLY A 144 9.83 5.91 -12.00
C GLY A 144 8.44 5.25 -11.97
N ARG A 145 7.38 6.06 -11.75
CA ARG A 145 5.99 5.57 -11.78
C ARG A 145 5.55 5.34 -13.23
N ARG A 146 4.74 4.29 -13.44
CA ARG A 146 4.18 3.95 -14.75
C ARG A 146 2.98 4.81 -15.11
N HIS A 147 2.17 5.18 -14.11
CA HIS A 147 0.98 5.99 -14.26
C HIS A 147 1.29 7.50 -14.31
N ASN A 148 0.36 8.25 -14.85
CA ASN A 148 0.27 9.71 -14.77
C ASN A 148 -0.83 10.14 -13.79
N SER A 149 -0.99 11.45 -13.57
CA SER A 149 -1.98 12.02 -12.65
C SER A 149 -3.42 11.63 -13.01
N GLU A 150 -3.78 11.65 -14.30
CA GLU A 150 -5.11 11.28 -14.78
C GLU A 150 -5.42 9.81 -14.47
N LYS A 151 -4.44 8.92 -14.71
CA LYS A 151 -4.60 7.49 -14.41
C LYS A 151 -4.73 7.24 -12.91
N ALA A 152 -4.01 7.99 -12.07
CA ALA A 152 -4.12 7.88 -10.62
C ALA A 152 -5.54 8.22 -10.13
N ILE A 153 -6.10 9.34 -10.59
CA ILE A 153 -7.46 9.76 -10.27
C ILE A 153 -8.47 8.74 -10.81
N GLN A 154 -8.30 8.32 -12.06
CA GLN A 154 -9.19 7.34 -12.69
C GLN A 154 -9.19 5.99 -11.94
N ALA A 155 -8.05 5.54 -11.44
CA ALA A 155 -7.94 4.30 -10.68
C ALA A 155 -8.75 4.36 -9.38
N TYR A 156 -8.67 5.49 -8.64
CA TYR A 156 -9.51 5.72 -7.46
C TYR A 156 -11.00 5.69 -7.80
N LEU A 157 -11.43 6.47 -8.80
CA LEU A 157 -12.83 6.53 -9.22
C LEU A 157 -13.35 5.17 -9.70
N THR A 158 -12.52 4.40 -10.41
CA THR A 158 -12.84 3.05 -10.87
C THR A 158 -13.03 2.09 -9.70
N ALA A 159 -12.14 2.12 -8.71
CA ALA A 159 -12.26 1.29 -7.52
C ALA A 159 -13.54 1.63 -6.74
N GLN A 160 -13.81 2.92 -6.52
CA GLN A 160 -15.01 3.39 -5.84
C GLN A 160 -16.31 2.98 -6.60
N LYS A 161 -16.34 3.20 -7.91
CA LYS A 161 -17.47 2.79 -8.76
C LYS A 161 -17.70 1.27 -8.75
N SER A 162 -16.65 0.49 -8.62
CA SER A 162 -16.71 -0.97 -8.50
C SER A 162 -17.18 -1.47 -7.14
N GLY A 163 -17.41 -0.56 -6.16
CA GLY A 163 -17.92 -0.89 -4.83
C GLY A 163 -16.86 -1.01 -3.73
N VAL A 164 -15.57 -0.71 -4.02
CA VAL A 164 -14.55 -0.62 -2.97
C VAL A 164 -14.73 0.72 -2.25
N ASN A 165 -15.26 0.68 -1.02
CA ASN A 165 -15.54 1.89 -0.25
C ASN A 165 -14.38 2.27 0.69
N ASN A 166 -13.55 1.31 1.11
CA ASN A 166 -12.40 1.55 1.96
C ASN A 166 -11.14 1.67 1.09
N ILE A 167 -10.76 2.92 0.76
CA ILE A 167 -9.63 3.21 -0.12
C ILE A 167 -8.67 4.15 0.58
N ASN A 168 -7.43 3.73 0.70
CA ASN A 168 -6.31 4.58 1.06
C ASN A 168 -5.61 5.10 -0.20
N LEU A 169 -5.20 6.37 -0.18
CA LEU A 169 -4.32 6.97 -1.18
C LEU A 169 -2.96 7.30 -0.55
N ASP A 170 -1.90 6.68 -1.08
CA ASP A 170 -0.54 6.95 -0.64
C ASP A 170 0.04 8.12 -1.42
N LEU A 171 0.57 9.13 -0.72
CA LEU A 171 1.21 10.32 -1.26
C LEU A 171 2.65 10.44 -0.76
N MET A 172 3.49 11.10 -1.55
CA MET A 172 4.85 11.44 -1.17
C MET A 172 5.09 12.94 -1.30
N TYR A 173 5.74 13.51 -0.30
CA TYR A 173 6.18 14.90 -0.28
C TYR A 173 7.68 15.03 0.01
N GLY A 174 8.22 16.26 -0.10
CA GLY A 174 9.66 16.46 0.06
C GLY A 174 10.47 15.87 -1.11
N LEU A 175 9.89 15.80 -2.31
CA LEU A 175 10.56 15.25 -3.48
C LEU A 175 11.61 16.25 -4.03
N PRO A 176 12.69 15.80 -4.67
CA PRO A 176 13.59 16.69 -5.39
C PRO A 176 12.84 17.57 -6.40
N ASN A 177 13.14 18.87 -6.38
CA ASN A 177 12.49 19.88 -7.22
C ASN A 177 10.96 20.02 -7.03
N GLN A 178 10.38 19.47 -5.97
CA GLN A 178 8.98 19.69 -5.66
C GLN A 178 8.80 21.10 -5.09
N SER A 179 7.88 21.87 -5.67
CA SER A 179 7.49 23.17 -5.11
C SER A 179 6.31 23.00 -4.15
N ILE A 180 6.15 23.96 -3.22
CA ILE A 180 4.98 24.02 -2.34
C ILE A 180 3.68 24.13 -3.14
N SER A 181 3.68 24.85 -4.28
CA SER A 181 2.51 24.96 -5.16
C SER A 181 2.10 23.59 -5.74
N HIS A 182 3.04 22.80 -6.24
CA HIS A 182 2.73 21.45 -6.74
C HIS A 182 2.16 20.53 -5.66
N TRP A 183 2.62 20.70 -4.40
CA TRP A 183 2.08 19.97 -3.28
C TRP A 183 0.66 20.42 -2.92
N HIS A 184 0.41 21.74 -2.90
CA HIS A 184 -0.93 22.30 -2.70
C HIS A 184 -1.92 21.77 -3.74
N ASP A 185 -1.56 21.82 -5.03
CA ASP A 185 -2.41 21.33 -6.11
C ASP A 185 -2.74 19.84 -5.92
N THR A 186 -1.74 19.03 -5.56
CA THR A 186 -1.94 17.59 -5.31
C THR A 186 -2.89 17.34 -4.15
N THR A 187 -2.62 17.96 -2.99
CA THR A 187 -3.39 17.72 -1.76
C THR A 187 -4.82 18.25 -1.84
N GLN A 188 -5.04 19.37 -2.54
CA GLN A 188 -6.38 19.90 -2.78
C GLN A 188 -7.23 18.93 -3.62
N VAL A 189 -6.68 18.37 -4.70
CA VAL A 189 -7.39 17.39 -5.52
C VAL A 189 -7.69 16.13 -4.70
N ILE A 190 -6.72 15.62 -3.94
CA ILE A 190 -6.91 14.43 -3.10
C ILE A 190 -7.96 14.67 -2.01
N SER A 191 -7.97 15.82 -1.35
CA SER A 191 -8.99 16.18 -0.37
C SER A 191 -10.41 16.23 -0.99
N GLN A 192 -10.54 16.73 -2.22
CA GLN A 192 -11.81 16.77 -2.95
C GLN A 192 -12.32 15.37 -3.36
N LEU A 193 -11.44 14.40 -3.56
CA LEU A 193 -11.83 13.02 -3.83
C LEU A 193 -12.43 12.32 -2.60
N GLN A 194 -12.16 12.81 -1.40
CA GLN A 194 -12.66 12.29 -0.11
C GLN A 194 -12.43 10.76 0.03
N PRO A 195 -11.19 10.27 -0.11
CA PRO A 195 -10.91 8.86 0.17
C PRO A 195 -11.12 8.58 1.66
N SER A 196 -11.45 7.34 2.01
CA SER A 196 -11.63 6.94 3.42
C SER A 196 -10.35 7.08 4.26
N HIS A 197 -9.19 7.07 3.61
CA HIS A 197 -7.89 7.15 4.28
C HIS A 197 -6.84 7.80 3.36
N ILE A 198 -5.88 8.51 3.96
CA ILE A 198 -4.74 9.11 3.26
C ILE A 198 -3.48 8.79 4.05
N SER A 199 -2.45 8.32 3.36
CA SER A 199 -1.08 8.18 3.89
C SER A 199 -0.16 9.16 3.19
N MET A 200 0.62 9.94 3.95
CA MET A 200 1.58 10.90 3.40
C MET A 200 2.97 10.63 3.94
N TYR A 201 3.90 10.31 3.05
CA TYR A 201 5.27 9.94 3.40
C TYR A 201 6.25 11.02 2.93
N CYS A 202 7.11 11.50 3.84
CA CYS A 202 8.26 12.31 3.45
C CYS A 202 9.28 11.42 2.73
N LEU A 203 9.77 11.87 1.57
CA LEU A 203 10.81 11.13 0.86
C LEU A 203 12.07 11.03 1.72
N THR A 204 12.52 9.80 1.97
CA THR A 204 13.87 9.48 2.45
C THR A 204 14.71 8.98 1.29
N LEU A 205 15.92 9.53 1.16
CA LEU A 205 16.89 9.07 0.15
C LEU A 205 17.65 7.86 0.67
N GLU A 206 17.27 6.67 0.20
CA GLU A 206 17.87 5.42 0.65
C GLU A 206 19.07 5.03 -0.21
N GLN A 207 20.17 4.68 0.46
CA GLN A 207 21.41 4.22 -0.20
C GLN A 207 21.12 3.00 -1.08
N GLY A 208 21.74 2.97 -2.26
CA GLY A 208 21.55 1.88 -3.22
C GLY A 208 20.35 2.06 -4.16
N THR A 209 19.53 3.11 -3.95
CA THR A 209 18.46 3.45 -4.91
C THR A 209 19.00 4.33 -6.05
N PRO A 210 18.40 4.23 -7.26
CA PRO A 210 18.75 5.14 -8.35
C PRO A 210 18.61 6.62 -7.98
N LEU A 211 17.54 6.97 -7.26
CA LEU A 211 17.28 8.37 -6.87
C LEU A 211 18.38 8.92 -5.96
N PHE A 212 18.88 8.13 -5.01
CA PHE A 212 20.01 8.50 -4.19
C PHE A 212 21.26 8.84 -5.04
N THR A 213 21.58 7.98 -6.02
CA THR A 213 22.74 8.18 -6.90
C THR A 213 22.61 9.40 -7.82
N TRP A 214 21.38 9.87 -8.10
CA TRP A 214 21.17 11.06 -8.91
C TRP A 214 21.35 12.36 -8.12
N VAL A 215 21.10 12.33 -6.81
CA VAL A 215 21.29 13.48 -5.92
C VAL A 215 22.74 13.69 -5.56
N GLU A 216 23.51 12.63 -5.25
CA GLU A 216 24.92 12.72 -4.83
C GLU A 216 25.84 13.49 -5.77
N PRO A 217 25.82 13.33 -7.11
CA PRO A 217 26.69 14.07 -8.02
C PRO A 217 26.12 15.43 -8.46
N ASN A 218 25.20 16.03 -7.70
CA ASN A 218 24.54 17.31 -8.04
C ASN A 218 23.74 17.29 -9.37
N LYS A 219 23.25 16.13 -9.78
CA LYS A 219 22.30 16.02 -10.91
C LYS A 219 20.89 16.47 -10.54
N LEU A 220 20.52 16.28 -9.27
CA LEU A 220 19.28 16.74 -8.68
C LEU A 220 19.57 17.47 -7.37
N SER A 221 18.77 18.48 -7.06
CA SER A 221 18.81 19.11 -5.74
C SER A 221 18.32 18.10 -4.69
N PRO A 222 19.00 18.00 -3.52
CA PRO A 222 18.50 17.18 -2.43
C PRO A 222 17.12 17.68 -1.96
N PRO A 223 16.31 16.82 -1.31
CA PRO A 223 15.11 17.26 -0.62
C PRO A 223 15.46 18.38 0.39
N ASP A 224 14.58 19.37 0.46
CA ASP A 224 14.67 20.48 1.41
C ASP A 224 13.80 20.14 2.63
N SER A 225 14.42 20.00 3.81
CA SER A 225 13.72 19.60 5.03
C SER A 225 12.75 20.64 5.55
N ASP A 226 13.07 21.94 5.39
CA ASP A 226 12.20 23.03 5.85
C ASP A 226 10.98 23.13 4.94
N LEU A 227 11.19 23.03 3.63
CA LEU A 227 10.08 22.96 2.67
C LEU A 227 9.22 21.70 2.88
N ALA A 228 9.81 20.55 3.21
CA ALA A 228 9.06 19.34 3.54
C ALA A 228 8.21 19.52 4.81
N ALA A 229 8.72 20.20 5.83
CA ALA A 229 7.95 20.55 7.03
C ALA A 229 6.76 21.47 6.69
N ASP A 230 6.96 22.48 5.86
CA ASP A 230 5.88 23.36 5.39
C ASP A 230 4.81 22.58 4.61
N MET A 231 5.23 21.65 3.75
CA MET A 231 4.33 20.75 3.02
C MET A 231 3.49 19.89 3.96
N TYR A 232 4.11 19.32 4.98
CA TYR A 232 3.43 18.52 5.99
C TYR A 232 2.37 19.32 6.75
N HIS A 233 2.74 20.49 7.29
CA HIS A 233 1.83 21.34 8.03
C HIS A 233 0.64 21.78 7.20
N TYR A 234 0.88 22.23 5.96
CA TYR A 234 -0.19 22.60 5.05
C TYR A 234 -1.19 21.45 4.80
N ALA A 235 -0.69 20.25 4.53
CA ALA A 235 -1.55 19.11 4.27
C ALA A 235 -2.33 18.66 5.53
N ALA A 236 -1.70 18.71 6.71
CA ALA A 236 -2.36 18.40 7.96
C ALA A 236 -3.54 19.37 8.22
N GLU A 237 -3.33 20.68 8.11
CA GLU A 237 -4.38 21.69 8.24
C GLU A 237 -5.51 21.48 7.21
N LEU A 238 -5.16 21.24 5.94
CA LEU A 238 -6.15 21.03 4.87
C LEU A 238 -7.04 19.80 5.12
N LEU A 239 -6.49 18.71 5.65
CA LEU A 239 -7.22 17.47 5.86
C LEU A 239 -8.06 17.47 7.14
N GLU A 240 -7.69 18.25 8.14
CA GLU A 240 -8.49 18.41 9.37
C GLU A 240 -9.82 19.15 9.13
N GLU A 241 -9.85 20.13 8.20
CA GLU A 241 -11.05 20.90 7.89
C GLU A 241 -12.28 20.06 7.49
N PRO A 242 -12.16 19.05 6.60
CA PRO A 242 -13.29 18.20 6.22
C PRO A 242 -13.62 17.11 7.25
N GLY A 243 -12.94 17.08 8.42
CA GLY A 243 -13.24 16.18 9.53
C GLY A 243 -12.47 14.86 9.52
N SER A 244 -11.34 14.79 8.83
CA SER A 244 -10.45 13.64 8.98
C SER A 244 -9.74 13.67 10.34
N VAL A 245 -9.41 12.49 10.86
CA VAL A 245 -8.68 12.31 12.11
C VAL A 245 -7.23 11.95 11.77
N HIS A 246 -6.32 12.81 12.18
CA HIS A 246 -4.88 12.53 12.17
C HIS A 246 -4.56 11.65 13.39
N TYR A 247 -4.39 10.34 13.19
CA TYR A 247 -4.27 9.40 14.30
C TYR A 247 -2.83 8.90 14.53
N GLU A 248 -1.95 9.11 13.53
CA GLU A 248 -0.51 8.89 13.66
C GLU A 248 0.23 9.77 12.63
N LEU A 249 1.55 9.81 12.70
CA LEU A 249 2.40 10.78 11.98
C LEU A 249 2.12 10.88 10.47
N CYS A 250 1.86 9.77 9.80
CA CYS A 250 1.73 9.71 8.34
C CYS A 250 0.29 9.50 7.86
N ASN A 251 -0.67 9.26 8.75
CA ASN A 251 -1.98 8.73 8.35
C ASN A 251 -3.16 9.55 8.86
N TRP A 252 -4.11 9.80 7.95
CA TRP A 252 -5.38 10.46 8.19
C TRP A 252 -6.52 9.55 7.78
N SER A 253 -7.55 9.44 8.61
CA SER A 253 -8.73 8.63 8.34
C SER A 253 -9.99 9.45 8.55
N TYR A 254 -10.98 9.29 7.67
CA TYR A 254 -12.33 9.79 7.93
C TYR A 254 -13.07 8.79 8.82
N PRO A 255 -13.78 9.26 9.89
CA PRO A 255 -14.62 8.40 10.71
C PRO A 255 -15.71 7.77 9.83
N GLY A 256 -15.77 6.44 9.81
CA GLY A 256 -16.75 5.63 9.08
C GLY A 256 -17.43 4.65 10.00
#